data_7feee2c055aac6070165fb3497732d66
#
_entry.id   7feee2c055aac6070165fb3497732d66
#
_cell.length_a   1.000
_cell.length_b   1.000
_cell.length_c   1.000
_cell.angle_alpha   90.00
_cell.angle_beta   90.00
_cell.angle_gamma   90.00
#
_symmetry.space_group_name_H-M   'P 1'
#
loop_
_entity.id
_entity.type
_entity.pdbx_description
1 polymer ?
#
loop_
_entity_poly.entity_id
_entity_poly.type
_entity_poly.pdbx_seq_one_letter_code
_entity_poly.pdbx_strand_id
1 'polypeptide(L)'
;GTSLIVDVGGEGAIYGGGGDGGEGGNELDAGNRGEDGASALGIDYNGTTVNVASGGLIRCGFGGGGGGGSGEQNDKNEDRRAGGGGGGGGQGYPGGSGGHGGTAGGGGGGSNGTAGDLTEAGEGGGGGSRADQAFGREGGEGGGQGEAADDGVGAQYSGGEGGSEGSAIRKGSGVSFTLNNSGSVVGNTNQTGVS
;
A
#
# COMPACT_ATOMS: atom_id res chain seq x y z
N GLY A 1 25.26 31.07 0.80
CA GLY A 1 24.86 29.66 0.84
C GLY A 1 24.30 29.27 -0.50
N THR A 2 24.63 28.10 -0.99
CA THR A 2 24.05 27.54 -2.23
C THR A 2 22.60 27.14 -1.96
N SER A 3 21.67 27.77 -2.65
CA SER A 3 20.25 27.35 -2.64
C SER A 3 20.08 26.18 -3.60
N LEU A 4 19.46 25.10 -3.14
CA LEU A 4 19.08 23.97 -4.01
C LEU A 4 17.78 24.31 -4.71
N ILE A 5 17.73 24.08 -6.02
CA ILE A 5 16.50 24.25 -6.82
C ILE A 5 16.15 22.91 -7.45
N VAL A 6 14.90 22.52 -7.31
CA VAL A 6 14.31 21.36 -7.97
C VAL A 6 13.25 21.86 -8.95
N ASP A 7 13.49 21.69 -10.24
CA ASP A 7 12.57 22.11 -11.29
C ASP A 7 11.90 20.90 -11.94
N VAL A 8 10.57 20.82 -11.84
CA VAL A 8 9.74 19.82 -12.53
C VAL A 8 9.09 20.50 -13.73
N GLY A 9 9.65 20.25 -14.91
CA GLY A 9 9.18 20.84 -16.18
C GLY A 9 7.78 20.39 -16.58
N GLY A 10 7.23 20.99 -17.62
CA GLY A 10 5.84 20.79 -18.03
C GLY A 10 5.44 19.38 -18.49
N GLU A 11 6.41 18.49 -18.75
CA GLU A 11 6.19 17.06 -18.99
C GLU A 11 6.97 16.18 -18.00
N GLY A 12 7.59 16.82 -17.01
CA GLY A 12 8.35 16.13 -15.96
C GLY A 12 7.43 15.56 -14.89
N ALA A 13 7.78 14.39 -14.40
CA ALA A 13 7.07 13.78 -13.29
C ALA A 13 8.03 13.14 -12.28
N ILE A 14 7.69 13.26 -10.99
CA ILE A 14 8.35 12.58 -9.87
C ILE A 14 7.27 11.74 -9.18
N TYR A 15 7.54 10.45 -9.02
CA TYR A 15 6.62 9.50 -8.40
C TYR A 15 7.23 8.87 -7.16
N GLY A 16 6.41 8.61 -6.16
CA GLY A 16 6.71 7.68 -5.08
C GLY A 16 6.33 6.25 -5.47
N GLY A 17 7.03 5.26 -4.94
CA GLY A 17 6.68 3.84 -5.12
C GLY A 17 5.42 3.47 -4.35
N GLY A 18 4.61 2.58 -4.89
CA GLY A 18 3.48 1.98 -4.18
C GLY A 18 3.96 1.04 -3.06
N GLY A 19 3.20 0.94 -1.99
CA GLY A 19 3.43 -0.02 -0.91
C GLY A 19 2.99 -1.43 -1.30
N ASP A 20 3.68 -2.44 -0.81
CA ASP A 20 3.33 -3.84 -1.06
C ASP A 20 2.08 -4.26 -0.28
N GLY A 21 1.28 -5.15 -0.85
CA GLY A 21 0.12 -5.75 -0.19
C GLY A 21 0.52 -6.66 0.97
N GLY A 22 -0.27 -6.67 2.04
CA GLY A 22 -0.08 -7.55 3.19
C GLY A 22 -0.32 -9.01 2.85
N GLU A 23 0.40 -9.92 3.48
CA GLU A 23 0.19 -11.36 3.31
C GLU A 23 -1.10 -11.81 3.98
N GLY A 24 -1.80 -12.75 3.39
CA GLY A 24 -2.97 -13.41 3.99
C GLY A 24 -2.57 -14.26 5.20
N GLY A 25 -3.44 -14.32 6.21
CA GLY A 25 -3.23 -15.11 7.42
C GLY A 25 -3.12 -16.62 7.10
N ASN A 26 -2.08 -17.24 7.68
CA ASN A 26 -1.87 -18.68 7.61
C ASN A 26 -2.65 -19.35 8.73
N GLU A 27 -3.24 -20.49 8.47
CA GLU A 27 -3.91 -21.39 9.42
C GLU A 27 -4.69 -20.69 10.57
N LEU A 28 -4.01 -20.19 11.59
CA LEU A 28 -4.58 -19.56 12.80
C LEU A 28 -4.14 -18.11 12.98
N ASP A 29 -3.64 -17.49 11.91
CA ASP A 29 -3.07 -16.16 11.98
C ASP A 29 -3.98 -15.09 11.36
N ALA A 30 -3.84 -13.89 11.87
CA ALA A 30 -4.37 -12.68 11.24
C ALA A 30 -3.64 -12.40 9.91
N GLY A 31 -4.29 -11.68 9.01
CA GLY A 31 -3.63 -11.11 7.84
C GLY A 31 -2.62 -10.02 8.25
N ASN A 32 -1.56 -9.87 7.46
CA ASN A 32 -0.56 -8.84 7.68
C ASN A 32 -1.03 -7.48 7.16
N ARG A 33 -0.54 -6.43 7.78
CA ARG A 33 -0.75 -5.06 7.29
C ARG A 33 -0.07 -4.87 5.93
N GLY A 34 -0.69 -4.11 5.03
CA GLY A 34 -0.05 -3.61 3.81
C GLY A 34 1.03 -2.56 4.12
N GLU A 35 2.01 -2.44 3.25
CA GLU A 35 3.07 -1.45 3.40
C GLU A 35 2.59 -0.04 3.02
N ASP A 36 3.24 0.97 3.61
CA ASP A 36 2.98 2.37 3.27
C ASP A 36 3.57 2.71 1.90
N GLY A 37 2.91 3.59 1.16
CA GLY A 37 3.45 4.16 -0.06
C GLY A 37 4.66 5.06 0.20
N ALA A 38 5.59 5.12 -0.75
CA ALA A 38 6.79 5.94 -0.63
C ALA A 38 6.52 7.42 -0.93
N SER A 39 7.30 8.31 -0.29
CA SER A 39 7.31 9.72 -0.65
C SER A 39 7.99 9.95 -2.00
N ALA A 40 7.46 10.88 -2.81
CA ALA A 40 8.01 11.17 -4.12
C ALA A 40 9.30 12.00 -4.03
N LEU A 41 9.33 13.02 -3.17
CA LEU A 41 10.48 13.91 -3.02
C LEU A 41 10.83 14.11 -1.55
N GLY A 42 12.11 13.91 -1.20
CA GLY A 42 12.66 14.22 0.12
C GLY A 42 13.51 15.50 0.08
N ILE A 43 13.29 16.40 1.03
CA ILE A 43 14.04 17.67 1.15
C ILE A 43 14.73 17.72 2.51
N ASP A 44 16.07 17.69 2.51
CA ASP A 44 16.91 17.71 3.71
C ASP A 44 17.71 19.01 3.87
N TYR A 45 17.61 19.96 2.92
CA TYR A 45 18.33 21.20 2.96
C TYR A 45 17.41 22.41 3.10
N ASN A 46 17.73 23.29 4.07
CA ASN A 46 17.04 24.57 4.25
C ASN A 46 17.20 25.49 3.04
N GLY A 47 16.14 26.21 2.71
CA GLY A 47 16.14 27.16 1.60
C GLY A 47 16.06 26.50 0.22
N THR A 48 15.71 25.22 0.15
CA THR A 48 15.40 24.56 -1.11
C THR A 48 14.16 25.21 -1.75
N THR A 49 14.19 25.40 -3.06
CA THR A 49 13.03 25.85 -3.84
C THR A 49 12.60 24.72 -4.77
N VAL A 50 11.33 24.35 -4.72
CA VAL A 50 10.72 23.38 -5.63
C VAL A 50 9.77 24.12 -6.56
N ASN A 51 10.05 24.05 -7.86
CA ASN A 51 9.20 24.66 -8.89
C ASN A 51 8.52 23.54 -9.68
N VAL A 52 7.20 23.55 -9.75
CA VAL A 52 6.40 22.64 -10.56
C VAL A 52 5.71 23.46 -11.64
N ALA A 53 6.18 23.33 -12.88
CA ALA A 53 5.63 24.06 -14.02
C ALA A 53 4.25 23.51 -14.40
N SER A 54 3.48 24.25 -15.18
CA SER A 54 2.22 23.77 -15.77
C SER A 54 2.46 22.47 -16.55
N GLY A 55 1.72 21.44 -16.25
CA GLY A 55 1.89 20.08 -16.78
C GLY A 55 2.89 19.21 -16.02
N GLY A 56 3.72 19.78 -15.12
CA GLY A 56 4.60 19.03 -14.22
C GLY A 56 3.81 18.32 -13.13
N LEU A 57 4.30 17.18 -12.65
CA LEU A 57 3.65 16.34 -11.65
C LEU A 57 4.62 15.90 -10.56
N ILE A 58 4.21 16.01 -9.30
CA ILE A 58 4.80 15.29 -8.16
C ILE A 58 3.68 14.48 -7.52
N ARG A 59 3.82 13.15 -7.43
CA ARG A 59 2.80 12.28 -6.84
C ARG A 59 3.41 11.26 -5.88
N CYS A 60 2.88 11.18 -4.68
CA CYS A 60 3.26 10.13 -3.73
C CYS A 60 2.93 8.73 -4.25
N GLY A 61 3.49 7.71 -3.63
CA GLY A 61 2.99 6.34 -3.73
C GLY A 61 1.85 6.13 -2.75
N PHE A 62 1.00 5.18 -3.04
CA PHE A 62 -0.14 4.80 -2.20
C PHE A 62 0.13 3.47 -1.50
N GLY A 63 -0.49 3.25 -0.36
CA GLY A 63 -0.28 2.05 0.44
C GLY A 63 -0.83 0.79 -0.22
N GLY A 64 -0.29 -0.35 0.14
CA GLY A 64 -0.85 -1.65 -0.22
C GLY A 64 -2.02 -2.03 0.68
N GLY A 65 -2.95 -2.83 0.18
CA GLY A 65 -4.08 -3.39 0.93
C GLY A 65 -3.62 -4.38 2.00
N GLY A 66 -4.39 -4.53 3.06
CA GLY A 66 -4.14 -5.51 4.11
C GLY A 66 -4.46 -6.95 3.65
N GLY A 67 -3.77 -7.93 4.18
CA GLY A 67 -4.08 -9.35 3.95
C GLY A 67 -5.35 -9.78 4.68
N GLY A 68 -6.14 -10.68 4.10
CA GLY A 68 -7.32 -11.28 4.71
C GLY A 68 -6.98 -12.21 5.89
N GLY A 69 -7.85 -12.28 6.87
CA GLY A 69 -7.69 -13.19 8.01
C GLY A 69 -7.99 -14.64 7.65
N SER A 70 -7.33 -15.58 8.33
CA SER A 70 -7.62 -17.00 8.22
C SER A 70 -8.91 -17.38 8.96
N GLY A 71 -9.51 -18.49 8.57
CA GLY A 71 -10.68 -19.07 9.22
C GLY A 71 -10.42 -20.50 9.71
N GLU A 72 -10.98 -20.85 10.85
CA GLU A 72 -10.99 -22.20 11.39
C GLU A 72 -12.42 -22.66 11.68
N GLN A 73 -12.72 -23.92 11.38
CA GLN A 73 -13.90 -24.55 11.90
C GLN A 73 -13.49 -25.82 12.69
N ASN A 74 -13.73 -25.73 14.00
CA ASN A 74 -13.57 -26.86 14.90
C ASN A 74 -14.80 -27.78 14.81
N ASP A 75 -14.68 -28.88 14.09
CA ASP A 75 -15.62 -30.00 14.22
C ASP A 75 -14.94 -31.14 14.99
N LYS A 76 -15.70 -31.89 15.74
CA LYS A 76 -15.21 -32.83 16.78
C LYS A 76 -14.18 -33.89 16.34
N ASN A 77 -13.83 -33.94 15.05
CA ASN A 77 -12.93 -34.95 14.52
C ASN A 77 -11.87 -34.43 13.50
N GLU A 78 -11.89 -33.19 13.06
CA GLU A 78 -10.88 -32.65 12.11
C GLU A 78 -10.74 -31.15 12.27
N ASP A 79 -9.49 -30.68 12.47
CA ASP A 79 -9.14 -29.28 12.37
C ASP A 79 -9.24 -28.83 10.90
N ARG A 80 -10.22 -28.00 10.58
CA ARG A 80 -10.42 -27.47 9.23
C ARG A 80 -10.01 -26.01 9.19
N ARG A 81 -9.06 -25.68 8.33
CA ARG A 81 -8.44 -24.35 8.25
C ARG A 81 -8.46 -23.83 6.82
N ALA A 82 -8.60 -22.54 6.67
CA ALA A 82 -8.54 -21.85 5.38
C ALA A 82 -7.68 -20.59 5.50
N GLY A 83 -6.74 -20.40 4.58
CA GLY A 83 -5.88 -19.23 4.53
C GLY A 83 -6.59 -17.98 4.01
N GLY A 84 -6.21 -16.81 4.45
CA GLY A 84 -6.69 -15.54 3.93
C GLY A 84 -6.07 -15.18 2.57
N GLY A 85 -6.71 -14.32 1.81
CA GLY A 85 -6.16 -13.75 0.58
C GLY A 85 -5.07 -12.72 0.84
N GLY A 86 -4.13 -12.54 -0.09
CA GLY A 86 -3.13 -11.47 -0.01
C GLY A 86 -3.74 -10.11 -0.39
N GLY A 87 -3.26 -9.02 0.17
CA GLY A 87 -3.66 -7.67 -0.20
C GLY A 87 -3.13 -7.23 -1.58
N GLY A 88 -3.78 -6.29 -2.23
CA GLY A 88 -3.33 -5.68 -3.47
C GLY A 88 -2.18 -4.69 -3.26
N GLY A 89 -1.31 -4.51 -4.25
CA GLY A 89 -0.24 -3.51 -4.21
C GLY A 89 -0.77 -2.09 -4.44
N GLY A 90 -0.17 -1.10 -3.80
CA GLY A 90 -0.52 0.30 -3.97
C GLY A 90 -0.09 0.89 -5.33
N GLN A 91 -0.80 1.89 -5.79
CA GLN A 91 -0.46 2.65 -6.99
C GLN A 91 0.84 3.44 -6.79
N GLY A 92 1.74 3.45 -7.77
CA GLY A 92 3.01 4.18 -7.69
C GLY A 92 3.96 3.86 -8.83
N TYR A 93 5.21 4.35 -8.72
CA TYR A 93 6.27 3.96 -9.66
C TYR A 93 7.60 3.72 -8.91
N PRO A 94 8.08 2.46 -8.83
CA PRO A 94 7.31 1.27 -9.22
C PRO A 94 6.01 1.13 -8.45
N GLY A 95 5.05 0.38 -8.96
CA GLY A 95 3.86 -0.02 -8.23
C GLY A 95 4.20 -1.05 -7.16
N GLY A 96 3.41 -1.14 -6.11
CA GLY A 96 3.58 -2.14 -5.06
C GLY A 96 3.26 -3.55 -5.55
N SER A 97 3.93 -4.55 -5.01
CA SER A 97 3.61 -5.96 -5.28
C SER A 97 2.33 -6.38 -4.55
N GLY A 98 1.58 -7.32 -5.10
CA GLY A 98 0.51 -7.98 -4.37
C GLY A 98 1.07 -8.93 -3.30
N GLY A 99 0.41 -8.98 -2.15
CA GLY A 99 0.74 -9.90 -1.05
C GLY A 99 0.45 -11.36 -1.40
N HIS A 100 1.14 -12.28 -0.75
CA HIS A 100 0.86 -13.71 -0.92
C HIS A 100 -0.39 -14.15 -0.16
N GLY A 101 -1.17 -15.02 -0.74
CA GLY A 101 -2.26 -15.71 -0.06
C GLY A 101 -1.73 -16.64 1.03
N GLY A 102 -2.43 -16.69 2.15
CA GLY A 102 -2.10 -17.56 3.28
C GLY A 102 -2.25 -19.03 2.94
N THR A 103 -1.42 -19.87 3.55
CA THR A 103 -1.54 -21.34 3.42
C THR A 103 -2.42 -21.94 4.51
N ALA A 104 -3.04 -23.06 4.23
CA ALA A 104 -3.76 -23.85 5.21
C ALA A 104 -3.46 -25.33 5.08
N GLY A 105 -3.29 -26.00 6.19
CA GLY A 105 -3.18 -27.46 6.25
C GLY A 105 -4.45 -28.12 5.69
N GLY A 106 -4.31 -28.89 4.61
CA GLY A 106 -5.43 -29.64 4.03
C GLY A 106 -6.12 -28.99 2.82
N GLY A 107 -5.60 -27.93 2.23
CA GLY A 107 -5.93 -27.52 0.86
C GLY A 107 -6.82 -26.30 0.66
N GLY A 108 -7.03 -25.47 1.69
CA GLY A 108 -7.80 -24.22 1.59
C GLY A 108 -6.94 -22.95 1.58
N GLY A 109 -5.84 -22.88 0.80
CA GLY A 109 -5.00 -21.68 0.69
C GLY A 109 -5.71 -20.52 -0.02
N GLY A 110 -5.43 -19.29 0.39
CA GLY A 110 -5.88 -18.08 -0.28
C GLY A 110 -5.10 -17.80 -1.56
N SER A 111 -5.63 -16.95 -2.43
CA SER A 111 -4.91 -16.47 -3.60
C SER A 111 -4.09 -15.20 -3.29
N ASN A 112 -3.07 -14.96 -4.11
CA ASN A 112 -2.30 -13.73 -4.03
C ASN A 112 -3.15 -12.54 -4.49
N GLY A 113 -2.86 -11.36 -3.93
CA GLY A 113 -3.29 -10.10 -4.51
C GLY A 113 -2.52 -9.78 -5.80
N THR A 114 -2.97 -8.80 -6.54
CA THR A 114 -2.29 -8.31 -7.74
C THR A 114 -1.38 -7.12 -7.43
N ALA A 115 -0.37 -6.89 -8.26
CA ALA A 115 0.46 -5.71 -8.16
C ALA A 115 -0.29 -4.46 -8.64
N GLY A 116 -0.01 -3.33 -8.00
CA GLY A 116 -0.38 -2.03 -8.52
C GLY A 116 0.58 -1.57 -9.62
N ASP A 117 0.22 -0.51 -10.32
CA ASP A 117 1.08 0.14 -11.31
C ASP A 117 0.98 1.66 -11.21
N LEU A 118 1.44 2.38 -12.27
CA LEU A 118 1.37 3.84 -12.33
C LEU A 118 -0.07 4.37 -12.40
N THR A 119 -1.02 3.63 -12.91
CA THR A 119 -2.39 4.05 -13.23
C THR A 119 -3.44 3.50 -12.30
N GLU A 120 -3.21 2.31 -11.77
CA GLU A 120 -4.20 1.57 -10.97
C GLU A 120 -3.53 0.91 -9.75
N ALA A 121 -4.30 0.77 -8.68
CA ALA A 121 -3.95 -0.06 -7.55
C ALA A 121 -4.21 -1.54 -7.86
N GLY A 122 -3.53 -2.44 -7.14
CA GLY A 122 -3.76 -3.88 -7.27
C GLY A 122 -4.98 -4.32 -6.48
N GLU A 123 -5.66 -5.35 -6.98
CA GLU A 123 -6.81 -5.97 -6.31
C GLU A 123 -6.36 -6.93 -5.21
N GLY A 124 -7.17 -7.08 -4.16
CA GLY A 124 -6.98 -8.09 -3.12
C GLY A 124 -7.23 -9.50 -3.65
N GLY A 125 -6.49 -10.47 -3.11
CA GLY A 125 -6.67 -11.90 -3.41
C GLY A 125 -7.86 -12.50 -2.65
N GLY A 126 -8.52 -13.47 -3.24
CA GLY A 126 -9.62 -14.20 -2.59
C GLY A 126 -9.15 -15.10 -1.45
N GLY A 127 -9.93 -15.21 -0.39
CA GLY A 127 -9.69 -16.17 0.69
C GLY A 127 -9.86 -17.61 0.24
N GLY A 128 -9.09 -18.50 0.83
CA GLY A 128 -9.20 -19.94 0.61
C GLY A 128 -10.53 -20.49 1.12
N SER A 129 -11.00 -21.56 0.50
CA SER A 129 -12.19 -22.30 0.95
C SER A 129 -11.92 -23.78 0.96
N ARG A 130 -12.50 -24.46 1.94
CA ARG A 130 -12.56 -25.92 1.96
C ARG A 130 -14.02 -26.37 1.91
N ALA A 131 -14.30 -27.47 1.23
CA ALA A 131 -15.65 -27.95 0.86
C ALA A 131 -16.66 -28.04 2.00
N ASP A 132 -16.24 -27.97 3.25
CA ASP A 132 -17.05 -28.25 4.43
C ASP A 132 -17.11 -27.10 5.46
N GLN A 133 -16.95 -25.80 5.03
CA GLN A 133 -17.27 -24.62 5.85
C GLN A 133 -16.15 -23.87 6.56
N ALA A 134 -14.87 -24.13 6.33
CA ALA A 134 -13.80 -23.18 6.69
C ALA A 134 -13.58 -22.20 5.54
N PHE A 135 -13.66 -20.90 5.84
CA PHE A 135 -13.47 -19.84 4.84
C PHE A 135 -12.43 -18.84 5.35
N GLY A 136 -11.33 -18.71 4.61
CA GLY A 136 -10.49 -17.53 4.68
C GLY A 136 -11.21 -16.34 4.04
N ARG A 137 -10.75 -15.13 4.31
CA ARG A 137 -11.35 -13.91 3.79
C ARG A 137 -10.44 -13.23 2.79
N GLU A 138 -11.04 -12.34 2.02
CA GLU A 138 -10.35 -11.57 0.99
C GLU A 138 -9.34 -10.60 1.58
N GLY A 139 -8.26 -10.35 0.86
CA GLY A 139 -7.36 -9.22 1.10
C GLY A 139 -8.01 -7.91 0.66
N GLY A 140 -7.56 -6.79 1.23
CA GLY A 140 -7.98 -5.46 0.81
C GLY A 140 -7.33 -5.05 -0.52
N GLU A 141 -7.94 -4.13 -1.24
CA GLU A 141 -7.36 -3.49 -2.42
C GLU A 141 -6.24 -2.52 -2.03
N GLY A 142 -5.26 -2.32 -2.91
CA GLY A 142 -4.26 -1.27 -2.76
C GLY A 142 -4.88 0.13 -2.87
N GLY A 143 -4.24 1.11 -2.27
CA GLY A 143 -4.65 2.51 -2.40
C GLY A 143 -4.28 3.11 -3.76
N GLY A 144 -5.06 4.06 -4.20
CA GLY A 144 -4.87 4.82 -5.44
C GLY A 144 -5.17 6.30 -5.27
N GLN A 145 -5.08 7.06 -6.35
CA GLN A 145 -5.34 8.51 -6.31
C GLN A 145 -6.80 8.79 -5.94
N GLY A 146 -7.01 9.29 -4.71
CA GLY A 146 -8.32 9.61 -4.16
C GLY A 146 -8.96 8.45 -3.40
N GLU A 147 -8.28 7.31 -3.28
CA GLU A 147 -8.72 6.13 -2.55
C GLU A 147 -7.64 5.65 -1.58
N ALA A 148 -8.02 5.45 -0.33
CA ALA A 148 -7.15 4.82 0.65
C ALA A 148 -7.00 3.32 0.35
N ALA A 149 -5.91 2.71 0.83
CA ALA A 149 -5.80 1.26 0.79
C ALA A 149 -6.81 0.63 1.76
N ASP A 150 -7.43 -0.46 1.32
CA ASP A 150 -8.43 -1.15 2.12
C ASP A 150 -7.79 -2.11 3.12
N ASP A 151 -8.48 -2.29 4.24
CA ASP A 151 -8.17 -3.34 5.20
C ASP A 151 -8.56 -4.71 4.64
N GLY A 152 -7.81 -5.75 4.97
CA GLY A 152 -8.21 -7.12 4.70
C GLY A 152 -9.44 -7.51 5.53
N VAL A 153 -10.29 -8.33 4.96
CA VAL A 153 -11.50 -8.80 5.67
C VAL A 153 -11.13 -9.82 6.75
N GLY A 154 -11.65 -9.64 7.95
CA GLY A 154 -11.49 -10.61 9.06
C GLY A 154 -12.47 -11.77 8.97
N ALA A 155 -12.03 -12.97 9.36
CA ALA A 155 -12.89 -14.13 9.60
C ALA A 155 -12.91 -14.48 11.11
N GLN A 156 -12.38 -15.62 11.51
CA GLN A 156 -12.11 -15.92 12.91
C GLN A 156 -10.88 -15.15 13.41
N TYR A 157 -9.91 -14.95 12.54
CA TYR A 157 -8.75 -14.10 12.76
C TYR A 157 -8.92 -12.83 11.95
N SER A 158 -8.44 -11.71 12.49
CA SER A 158 -8.59 -10.38 11.85
C SER A 158 -7.85 -10.30 10.52
N GLY A 159 -8.36 -9.48 9.61
CA GLY A 159 -7.58 -9.01 8.47
C GLY A 159 -6.50 -8.01 8.92
N GLY A 160 -5.50 -7.79 8.10
CA GLY A 160 -4.50 -6.76 8.28
C GLY A 160 -5.04 -5.38 7.86
N GLU A 161 -4.49 -4.33 8.44
CA GLU A 161 -4.82 -2.95 8.04
C GLU A 161 -4.19 -2.62 6.67
N GLY A 162 -4.83 -1.75 5.90
CA GLY A 162 -4.25 -1.17 4.70
C GLY A 162 -3.06 -0.25 5.03
N GLY A 163 -2.11 -0.12 4.11
CA GLY A 163 -1.00 0.82 4.21
C GLY A 163 -1.45 2.27 3.99
N SER A 164 -0.71 3.21 4.53
CA SER A 164 -0.97 4.65 4.35
C SER A 164 -0.35 5.16 3.04
N GLU A 165 -0.89 6.26 2.50
CA GLU A 165 -0.22 6.96 1.41
C GLU A 165 1.10 7.58 1.86
N GLY A 166 2.07 7.68 0.94
CA GLY A 166 3.29 8.45 1.11
C GLY A 166 3.03 9.95 1.04
N SER A 167 4.10 10.73 1.02
CA SER A 167 4.02 12.19 0.84
C SER A 167 4.48 12.59 -0.56
N ALA A 168 3.81 13.54 -1.19
CA ALA A 168 4.33 14.16 -2.40
C ALA A 168 5.70 14.81 -2.11
N ILE A 169 5.78 15.56 -1.02
CA ILE A 169 7.03 16.18 -0.57
C ILE A 169 7.19 15.94 0.94
N ARG A 170 8.23 15.20 1.32
CA ARG A 170 8.68 15.01 2.69
C ARG A 170 9.84 15.95 2.98
N LYS A 171 9.90 16.53 4.16
CA LYS A 171 11.03 17.35 4.60
C LYS A 171 11.66 16.83 5.89
N GLY A 172 12.95 17.04 6.05
CA GLY A 172 13.66 16.77 7.29
C GLY A 172 13.15 17.64 8.46
N SER A 173 13.37 17.21 9.69
CA SER A 173 12.99 17.97 10.89
C SER A 173 13.74 19.32 10.90
N GLY A 174 13.01 20.43 11.12
CA GLY A 174 13.57 21.78 11.10
C GLY A 174 13.92 22.32 9.72
N VAL A 175 13.67 21.57 8.64
CA VAL A 175 13.89 22.02 7.27
C VAL A 175 12.71 22.86 6.78
N SER A 176 13.01 23.96 6.10
CA SER A 176 12.04 24.80 5.38
C SER A 176 12.36 24.82 3.90
N PHE A 177 11.33 24.84 3.07
CA PHE A 177 11.46 24.96 1.62
C PHE A 177 10.36 25.87 1.04
N THR A 178 10.53 26.31 -0.18
CA THR A 178 9.55 27.08 -0.94
C THR A 178 8.99 26.20 -2.05
N LEU A 179 7.65 26.12 -2.16
CA LEU A 179 6.97 25.42 -3.25
C LEU A 179 6.28 26.44 -4.16
N ASN A 180 6.73 26.53 -5.42
CA ASN A 180 6.09 27.27 -6.49
C ASN A 180 5.38 26.26 -7.39
N ASN A 181 4.04 26.13 -7.25
CA ASN A 181 3.28 25.10 -7.96
C ASN A 181 2.32 25.73 -8.97
N SER A 182 2.57 25.44 -10.26
CA SER A 182 1.68 25.73 -11.38
C SER A 182 1.20 24.44 -12.08
N GLY A 183 1.67 23.28 -11.62
CA GLY A 183 1.34 21.94 -12.12
C GLY A 183 0.43 21.18 -11.16
N SER A 184 0.74 19.91 -10.94
CA SER A 184 0.01 19.03 -10.04
C SER A 184 0.92 18.46 -8.96
N VAL A 185 0.48 18.55 -7.69
CA VAL A 185 1.15 17.92 -6.54
C VAL A 185 0.10 17.10 -5.79
N VAL A 186 0.25 15.77 -5.78
CA VAL A 186 -0.71 14.81 -5.23
C VAL A 186 -0.10 14.12 -4.01
N GLY A 187 -0.73 14.26 -2.87
CA GLY A 187 -0.27 13.80 -1.57
C GLY A 187 0.15 14.94 -0.64
N ASN A 188 0.52 14.60 0.59
CA ASN A 188 0.93 15.59 1.59
C ASN A 188 2.25 16.29 1.20
N THR A 189 2.31 17.64 1.38
CA THR A 189 3.49 18.43 1.04
C THR A 189 4.33 18.89 2.24
N ASN A 190 3.94 18.54 3.46
CA ASN A 190 4.58 19.04 4.68
C ASN A 190 4.88 17.98 5.74
N GLN A 191 4.84 16.71 5.38
CA GLN A 191 5.12 15.66 6.34
C GLN A 191 6.58 15.78 6.81
N THR A 192 6.75 16.09 8.10
CA THR A 192 8.06 16.06 8.77
C THR A 192 8.48 14.62 8.98
N GLY A 193 9.70 14.34 8.55
CA GLY A 193 10.26 13.04 8.39
C GLY A 193 10.00 12.03 9.49
N VAL A 194 9.70 10.83 9.03
CA VAL A 194 9.96 9.60 9.75
C VAL A 194 11.39 9.21 9.36
N SER A 195 12.25 9.12 10.36
CA SER A 195 13.61 8.58 10.24
C SER A 195 13.54 7.08 10.00
#